data_5767b7e675a738e164d9fa91af68bad9
#
_entry.id   5767b7e675a738e164d9fa91af68bad9
#
_cell.length_a   1.000
_cell.length_b   1.000
_cell.length_c   1.000
_cell.angle_alpha   90.00
_cell.angle_beta   90.00
_cell.angle_gamma   90.00
#
_symmetry.space_group_name_H-M   'P 1'
#
loop_
_entity.id
_entity.type
_entity.pdbx_description
1 polymer ?
#
loop_
_entity_poly.entity_id
_entity_poly.type
_entity_poly.pdbx_seq_one_letter_code
_entity_poly.pdbx_strand_id
1 'polypeptide(L)'
;MKVGKSYTLAEFLAWTRRKIYVLLVMAIIPVVLYKVFGQTWIAAPWSVAVLLGTATSFIVGFKNAQTYNRTLEAQQVWTAIAGTSRYWGLICRDFPTHRASAKVLIHRHLAWLTALRYQLRGSGRIWETVSSRSNQEYLKTYSVPEKETTLEVELQKFLPESELQRLASTRNKASTLMSMQSEAIRELYARQELVVLHHTEMQKTLKDFLDQQSKVERIKNFPYPRQYATINTFFVWSFAALLPFCMVREFDRLNDAVSGVFVGNMVWLTVPFAVLVSWMYVSLDQVGESSENPFEGGANDVPIAQICRWVEIELRETLQETDLPRLLSPRNQVIL
;
A
#
# COMPACT_ATOMS: atom_id res chain seq x y z
N MET A 1 -1.71 5.30 -5.87
CA MET A 1 -0.55 4.90 -6.70
C MET A 1 0.09 6.13 -7.31
N LYS A 2 1.43 6.26 -7.29
CA LYS A 2 2.15 7.32 -8.00
C LYS A 2 2.04 7.08 -9.53
N VAL A 3 1.54 8.06 -10.27
CA VAL A 3 1.34 7.96 -11.74
C VAL A 3 2.48 8.61 -12.55
N GLY A 4 3.48 9.22 -11.89
CA GLY A 4 4.69 9.74 -12.53
C GLY A 4 5.69 8.63 -12.90
N LYS A 5 6.65 8.93 -13.79
CA LYS A 5 7.69 7.96 -14.20
C LYS A 5 8.57 7.50 -13.04
N SER A 6 8.85 8.38 -12.07
CA SER A 6 9.70 8.09 -10.90
C SER A 6 9.47 9.12 -9.80
N TYR A 7 9.94 8.83 -8.60
CA TYR A 7 10.15 9.84 -7.57
C TYR A 7 11.37 10.70 -7.93
N THR A 8 11.32 12.00 -7.66
CA THR A 8 12.52 12.83 -7.77
C THR A 8 13.50 12.48 -6.66
N LEU A 9 14.81 12.67 -6.91
CA LEU A 9 15.83 12.43 -5.88
C LEU A 9 15.55 13.27 -4.61
N ALA A 10 15.09 14.50 -4.78
CA ALA A 10 14.75 15.39 -3.67
C ALA A 10 13.58 14.84 -2.82
N GLU A 11 12.51 14.33 -3.45
CA GLU A 11 11.40 13.67 -2.75
C GLU A 11 11.90 12.44 -1.96
N PHE A 12 12.75 11.63 -2.58
CA PHE A 12 13.27 10.41 -1.96
C PHE A 12 14.20 10.72 -0.78
N LEU A 13 15.10 11.69 -0.92
CA LEU A 13 15.95 12.17 0.16
C LEU A 13 15.14 12.79 1.29
N ALA A 14 14.12 13.60 0.98
CA ALA A 14 13.24 14.19 1.98
C ALA A 14 12.48 13.11 2.78
N TRP A 15 12.02 12.05 2.11
CA TRP A 15 11.32 10.93 2.75
C TRP A 15 12.23 10.09 3.65
N THR A 16 13.52 9.90 3.26
CA THR A 16 14.51 9.12 4.02
C THR A 16 15.37 9.94 4.97
N ARG A 17 15.27 11.29 4.97
CA ARG A 17 16.17 12.24 5.67
C ARG A 17 16.43 11.89 7.13
N ARG A 18 15.42 11.44 7.88
CA ARG A 18 15.55 11.11 9.31
C ARG A 18 16.51 9.95 9.53
N LYS A 19 16.43 8.94 8.64
CA LYS A 19 17.34 7.79 8.67
C LYS A 19 18.75 8.20 8.27
N ILE A 20 18.90 9.11 7.29
CA ILE A 20 20.21 9.66 6.88
C ILE A 20 20.92 10.34 8.06
N TYR A 21 20.20 11.13 8.86
CA TYR A 21 20.82 11.78 10.04
C TYR A 21 21.33 10.77 11.08
N VAL A 22 20.58 9.71 11.32
CA VAL A 22 21.02 8.63 12.22
C VAL A 22 22.26 7.93 11.66
N LEU A 23 22.26 7.59 10.36
CA LEU A 23 23.38 6.95 9.69
C LEU A 23 24.64 7.84 9.71
N LEU A 24 24.46 9.16 9.54
CA LEU A 24 25.58 10.12 9.62
C LEU A 24 26.24 10.10 11.00
N VAL A 25 25.43 10.14 12.06
CA VAL A 25 25.96 10.05 13.44
C VAL A 25 26.67 8.72 13.65
N MET A 26 26.07 7.61 13.22
CA MET A 26 26.65 6.27 13.32
C MET A 26 27.98 6.14 12.55
N ALA A 27 28.13 6.83 11.42
CA ALA A 27 29.36 6.80 10.64
C ALA A 27 30.46 7.71 11.20
N ILE A 28 30.10 8.86 11.79
CA ILE A 28 31.08 9.79 12.38
C ILE A 28 31.73 9.21 13.63
N ILE A 29 30.97 8.54 14.50
CA ILE A 29 31.48 8.03 15.78
C ILE A 29 32.74 7.17 15.63
N PRO A 30 32.76 6.10 14.79
CA PRO A 30 33.97 5.28 14.62
C PRO A 30 35.16 6.05 14.04
N VAL A 31 34.90 6.99 13.11
CA VAL A 31 35.97 7.82 12.53
C VAL A 31 36.62 8.72 13.57
N VAL A 32 35.82 9.37 14.42
CA VAL A 32 36.32 10.22 15.52
C VAL A 32 37.07 9.38 16.53
N LEU A 33 36.55 8.25 16.96
CA LEU A 33 37.23 7.34 17.90
C LEU A 33 38.56 6.86 17.34
N TYR A 34 38.60 6.48 16.07
CA TYR A 34 39.81 5.98 15.43
C TYR A 34 40.87 7.09 15.22
N LYS A 35 40.43 8.23 14.62
CA LYS A 35 41.34 9.28 14.16
C LYS A 35 41.72 10.26 15.27
N VAL A 36 40.76 10.70 16.11
CA VAL A 36 40.99 11.74 17.14
C VAL A 36 41.44 11.11 18.44
N PHE A 37 40.82 10.01 18.86
CA PHE A 37 41.13 9.33 20.11
C PHE A 37 42.17 8.22 19.97
N GLY A 38 42.65 7.91 18.75
CA GLY A 38 43.69 6.91 18.50
C GLY A 38 43.29 5.46 18.80
N GLN A 39 41.98 5.16 18.86
CA GLN A 39 41.45 3.84 19.22
C GLN A 39 41.49 2.90 18.01
N THR A 40 42.66 2.48 17.56
CA THR A 40 42.83 1.66 16.34
C THR A 40 42.28 0.25 16.48
N TRP A 41 42.08 -0.27 17.68
CA TRP A 41 41.54 -1.60 17.96
C TRP A 41 40.06 -1.76 17.60
N ILE A 42 39.32 -0.66 17.43
CA ILE A 42 37.91 -0.69 17.09
C ILE A 42 37.68 -1.10 15.63
N ALA A 43 38.71 -1.10 14.80
CA ALA A 43 38.60 -1.45 13.38
C ALA A 43 38.33 -2.95 13.22
N ALA A 44 37.11 -3.26 12.75
CA ALA A 44 36.68 -4.63 12.49
C ALA A 44 37.22 -5.15 11.15
N PRO A 45 37.40 -6.47 10.96
CA PRO A 45 37.82 -7.02 9.69
C PRO A 45 36.77 -6.76 8.58
N TRP A 46 37.26 -6.39 7.38
CA TRP A 46 36.39 -6.16 6.22
C TRP A 46 35.51 -7.36 5.84
N SER A 47 36.03 -8.56 6.04
CA SER A 47 35.28 -9.81 5.79
C SER A 47 33.96 -9.90 6.55
N VAL A 48 33.87 -9.30 7.74
CA VAL A 48 32.63 -9.23 8.54
C VAL A 48 31.58 -8.37 7.83
N ALA A 49 31.99 -7.23 7.28
CA ALA A 49 31.07 -6.35 6.50
C ALA A 49 30.59 -7.07 5.24
N VAL A 50 31.46 -7.78 4.53
CA VAL A 50 31.08 -8.55 3.33
C VAL A 50 30.08 -9.64 3.65
N LEU A 51 30.33 -10.44 4.70
CA LEU A 51 29.45 -11.54 5.10
C LEU A 51 28.07 -11.01 5.54
N LEU A 52 28.07 -10.02 6.43
CA LEU A 52 26.83 -9.43 6.93
C LEU A 52 26.06 -8.68 5.85
N GLY A 53 26.76 -7.93 4.97
CA GLY A 53 26.16 -7.24 3.84
C GLY A 53 25.50 -8.20 2.85
N THR A 54 26.16 -9.33 2.54
CA THR A 54 25.60 -10.37 1.67
C THR A 54 24.34 -10.97 2.28
N ALA A 55 24.39 -11.37 3.57
CA ALA A 55 23.21 -11.89 4.26
C ALA A 55 22.06 -10.88 4.30
N THR A 56 22.36 -9.62 4.60
CA THR A 56 21.36 -8.53 4.63
C THR A 56 20.75 -8.30 3.25
N SER A 57 21.54 -8.37 2.15
CA SER A 57 21.05 -8.24 0.78
C SER A 57 19.98 -9.29 0.47
N PHE A 58 20.22 -10.55 0.81
CA PHE A 58 19.25 -11.63 0.59
C PHE A 58 17.97 -11.40 1.40
N ILE A 59 18.09 -11.05 2.67
CA ILE A 59 16.93 -10.85 3.56
C ILE A 59 16.07 -9.67 3.09
N VAL A 60 16.69 -8.53 2.75
CA VAL A 60 15.98 -7.34 2.23
C VAL A 60 15.35 -7.62 0.87
N GLY A 61 16.07 -8.32 -0.03
CA GLY A 61 15.55 -8.73 -1.32
C GLY A 61 14.33 -9.63 -1.19
N PHE A 62 14.38 -10.61 -0.29
CA PHE A 62 13.25 -11.50 -0.01
C PHE A 62 12.03 -10.73 0.53
N LYS A 63 12.22 -9.83 1.50
CA LYS A 63 11.14 -9.00 2.04
C LYS A 63 10.48 -8.17 0.93
N ASN A 64 11.28 -7.48 0.12
CA ASN A 64 10.76 -6.65 -0.97
C ASN A 64 9.99 -7.47 -2.02
N ALA A 65 10.47 -8.66 -2.36
CA ALA A 65 9.74 -9.56 -3.26
C ALA A 65 8.38 -9.98 -2.67
N GLN A 66 8.33 -10.31 -1.39
CA GLN A 66 7.09 -10.70 -0.72
C GLN A 66 6.08 -9.54 -0.61
N THR A 67 6.53 -8.33 -0.27
CA THR A 67 5.65 -7.16 -0.19
C THR A 67 5.14 -6.75 -1.58
N TYR A 68 5.98 -6.86 -2.61
CA TYR A 68 5.56 -6.65 -3.99
C TYR A 68 4.50 -7.67 -4.43
N ASN A 69 4.70 -8.95 -4.17
CA ASN A 69 3.71 -10.01 -4.48
C ASN A 69 2.38 -9.76 -3.80
N ARG A 70 2.39 -9.26 -2.57
CA ARG A 70 1.19 -8.90 -1.82
C ARG A 70 0.45 -7.72 -2.46
N THR A 71 1.17 -6.71 -2.93
CA THR A 71 0.60 -5.58 -3.68
C THR A 71 0.03 -6.03 -5.02
N LEU A 72 0.74 -6.92 -5.73
CA LEU A 72 0.30 -7.50 -6.99
C LEU A 72 -0.99 -8.32 -6.81
N GLU A 73 -1.07 -9.17 -5.78
CA GLU A 73 -2.28 -9.91 -5.43
C GLU A 73 -3.47 -8.96 -5.19
N ALA A 74 -3.26 -7.90 -4.41
CA ALA A 74 -4.27 -6.90 -4.14
C ALA A 74 -4.79 -6.24 -5.43
N GLN A 75 -3.89 -5.91 -6.35
CA GLN A 75 -4.24 -5.35 -7.66
C GLN A 75 -5.02 -6.35 -8.52
N GLN A 76 -4.62 -7.61 -8.54
CA GLN A 76 -5.31 -8.67 -9.29
C GLN A 76 -6.75 -8.86 -8.80
N VAL A 77 -6.96 -8.88 -7.48
CA VAL A 77 -8.32 -9.04 -6.92
C VAL A 77 -9.18 -7.81 -7.26
N TRP A 78 -8.65 -6.59 -7.16
CA TRP A 78 -9.42 -5.40 -7.54
C TRP A 78 -9.73 -5.32 -9.04
N THR A 79 -8.83 -5.82 -9.89
CA THR A 79 -9.09 -5.98 -11.33
C THR A 79 -10.21 -6.99 -11.58
N ALA A 80 -10.22 -8.10 -10.84
CA ALA A 80 -11.30 -9.09 -10.90
C ALA A 80 -12.64 -8.50 -10.43
N ILE A 81 -12.65 -7.74 -9.31
CA ILE A 81 -13.85 -7.02 -8.85
C ILE A 81 -14.39 -6.11 -9.95
N ALA A 82 -13.54 -5.32 -10.60
CA ALA A 82 -13.95 -4.43 -11.68
C ALA A 82 -14.54 -5.22 -12.88
N GLY A 83 -13.91 -6.32 -13.26
CA GLY A 83 -14.40 -7.20 -14.34
C GLY A 83 -15.75 -7.82 -14.02
N THR A 84 -15.90 -8.39 -12.82
CA THR A 84 -17.19 -8.97 -12.36
C THR A 84 -18.25 -7.87 -12.21
N SER A 85 -17.90 -6.65 -11.80
CA SER A 85 -18.85 -5.52 -11.72
C SER A 85 -19.39 -5.11 -13.07
N ARG A 86 -18.57 -5.11 -14.13
CA ARG A 86 -19.04 -4.88 -15.51
C ARG A 86 -20.03 -5.94 -15.95
N TYR A 87 -19.71 -7.21 -15.68
CA TYR A 87 -20.63 -8.31 -15.97
C TYR A 87 -21.93 -8.18 -15.17
N TRP A 88 -21.83 -7.79 -13.88
CA TRP A 88 -23.00 -7.48 -13.05
C TRP A 88 -23.90 -6.42 -13.67
N GLY A 89 -23.32 -5.35 -14.21
CA GLY A 89 -24.05 -4.30 -14.92
C GLY A 89 -24.86 -4.84 -16.10
N LEU A 90 -24.25 -5.74 -16.89
CA LEU A 90 -24.93 -6.35 -18.05
C LEU A 90 -26.11 -7.23 -17.60
N ILE A 91 -25.92 -8.15 -16.67
CA ILE A 91 -26.97 -9.04 -16.21
C ILE A 91 -28.07 -8.30 -15.43
N CYS A 92 -27.76 -7.23 -14.72
CA CYS A 92 -28.77 -6.38 -14.09
C CYS A 92 -29.60 -5.59 -15.09
N ARG A 93 -29.02 -5.19 -16.24
CA ARG A 93 -29.76 -4.53 -17.33
C ARG A 93 -30.64 -5.50 -18.10
N ASP A 94 -30.15 -6.70 -18.38
CA ASP A 94 -30.74 -7.61 -19.38
C ASP A 94 -31.69 -8.65 -18.77
N PHE A 95 -31.55 -9.04 -17.50
CA PHE A 95 -32.31 -10.11 -16.90
C PHE A 95 -33.65 -9.67 -16.28
N PRO A 96 -33.69 -8.60 -15.42
CA PRO A 96 -34.97 -8.13 -14.90
C PRO A 96 -35.88 -7.54 -15.96
N THR A 97 -37.16 -7.80 -15.85
CA THR A 97 -38.15 -7.26 -16.79
C THR A 97 -38.31 -5.74 -16.69
N HIS A 98 -38.11 -5.19 -15.47
CA HIS A 98 -38.31 -3.78 -15.21
C HIS A 98 -37.00 -3.03 -15.01
N ARG A 99 -36.81 -1.91 -15.71
CA ARG A 99 -35.63 -1.05 -15.62
C ARG A 99 -35.41 -0.48 -14.19
N ALA A 100 -36.49 -0.27 -13.44
CA ALA A 100 -36.40 0.19 -12.04
C ALA A 100 -35.66 -0.82 -11.15
N SER A 101 -35.89 -2.14 -11.36
CA SER A 101 -35.20 -3.21 -10.67
C SER A 101 -33.71 -3.22 -10.98
N ALA A 102 -33.32 -3.02 -12.23
CA ALA A 102 -31.93 -2.89 -12.65
C ALA A 102 -31.23 -1.73 -11.92
N LYS A 103 -31.88 -0.57 -11.81
CA LYS A 103 -31.33 0.60 -11.12
C LYS A 103 -31.05 0.31 -9.64
N VAL A 104 -31.98 -0.30 -8.93
CA VAL A 104 -31.82 -0.65 -7.51
C VAL A 104 -30.64 -1.61 -7.32
N LEU A 105 -30.52 -2.65 -8.15
CA LEU A 105 -29.45 -3.63 -8.07
C LEU A 105 -28.07 -3.00 -8.34
N ILE A 106 -27.96 -2.15 -9.35
CA ILE A 106 -26.72 -1.48 -9.70
C ILE A 106 -26.31 -0.46 -8.63
N HIS A 107 -27.23 0.39 -8.17
CA HIS A 107 -26.91 1.37 -7.11
C HIS A 107 -26.50 0.69 -5.80
N ARG A 108 -27.15 -0.41 -5.40
CA ARG A 108 -26.72 -1.18 -4.21
C ARG A 108 -25.35 -1.83 -4.41
N HIS A 109 -25.00 -2.23 -5.64
CA HIS A 109 -23.65 -2.72 -5.93
C HIS A 109 -22.61 -1.59 -5.81
N LEU A 110 -22.90 -0.38 -6.28
CA LEU A 110 -22.04 0.80 -6.09
C LEU A 110 -21.87 1.14 -4.61
N ALA A 111 -22.94 1.00 -3.81
CA ALA A 111 -22.87 1.13 -2.36
C ALA A 111 -21.95 0.06 -1.72
N TRP A 112 -22.01 -1.20 -2.22
CA TRP A 112 -21.12 -2.27 -1.78
C TRP A 112 -19.64 -1.94 -2.06
N LEU A 113 -19.31 -1.52 -3.29
CA LEU A 113 -17.95 -1.08 -3.66
C LEU A 113 -17.47 0.04 -2.74
N THR A 114 -18.35 1.00 -2.44
CA THR A 114 -18.06 2.11 -1.53
C THR A 114 -17.81 1.61 -0.11
N ALA A 115 -18.69 0.78 0.44
CA ALA A 115 -18.54 0.23 1.78
C ALA A 115 -17.25 -0.60 1.92
N LEU A 116 -16.94 -1.45 0.92
CA LEU A 116 -15.73 -2.26 0.90
C LEU A 116 -14.46 -1.37 0.87
N ARG A 117 -14.46 -0.35 0.02
CA ARG A 117 -13.37 0.62 -0.09
C ARG A 117 -13.08 1.31 1.25
N TYR A 118 -14.10 1.83 1.92
CA TYR A 118 -13.96 2.46 3.25
C TYR A 118 -13.50 1.47 4.33
N GLN A 119 -14.01 0.23 4.29
CA GLN A 119 -13.57 -0.83 5.22
C GLN A 119 -12.08 -1.15 5.06
N LEU A 120 -11.57 -1.20 3.84
CA LEU A 120 -10.16 -1.45 3.55
C LEU A 120 -9.26 -0.27 3.91
N ARG A 121 -9.73 0.98 3.74
CA ARG A 121 -9.04 2.21 4.15
C ARG A 121 -9.13 2.47 5.66
N GLY A 122 -9.98 1.75 6.38
CA GLY A 122 -10.10 1.87 7.85
C GLY A 122 -8.74 1.73 8.53
N SER A 123 -8.48 2.62 9.51
CA SER A 123 -7.23 2.73 10.27
C SER A 123 -7.38 2.17 11.69
N GLY A 124 -6.28 2.10 12.41
CA GLY A 124 -6.22 1.74 13.83
C GLY A 124 -5.63 0.36 14.13
N ARG A 125 -5.01 -0.30 13.14
CA ARG A 125 -4.26 -1.53 13.38
C ARG A 125 -2.82 -1.20 13.76
N ILE A 126 -2.27 -1.93 14.72
CA ILE A 126 -0.91 -1.70 15.26
C ILE A 126 0.17 -1.87 14.16
N TRP A 127 -0.10 -2.70 13.15
CA TRP A 127 0.87 -2.98 12.06
C TRP A 127 0.78 -2.04 10.86
N GLU A 128 -0.02 -0.98 10.95
CA GLU A 128 -0.15 -0.02 9.85
C GLU A 128 1.15 0.77 9.64
N THR A 129 1.63 0.76 8.42
CA THR A 129 2.88 1.44 8.02
C THR A 129 2.66 2.89 7.67
N VAL A 130 1.44 3.28 7.32
CA VAL A 130 1.04 4.67 7.07
C VAL A 130 1.19 5.55 8.32
N SER A 131 1.21 4.94 9.52
CA SER A 131 1.41 5.63 10.79
C SER A 131 2.85 6.11 11.04
N SER A 132 3.84 5.64 10.27
CA SER A 132 5.22 6.11 10.39
C SER A 132 5.33 7.61 10.09
N ARG A 133 6.19 8.33 10.82
CA ARG A 133 6.32 9.79 10.68
C ARG A 133 6.64 10.24 9.25
N SER A 134 7.52 9.51 8.56
CA SER A 134 7.88 9.81 7.16
C SER A 134 6.69 9.62 6.21
N ASN A 135 5.91 8.55 6.40
CA ASN A 135 4.72 8.30 5.59
C ASN A 135 3.61 9.31 5.89
N GLN A 136 3.41 9.69 7.15
CA GLN A 136 2.45 10.73 7.53
C GLN A 136 2.79 12.11 6.95
N GLU A 137 4.08 12.49 6.91
CA GLU A 137 4.51 13.73 6.28
C GLU A 137 4.25 13.69 4.77
N TYR A 138 4.53 12.57 4.12
CA TYR A 138 4.28 12.40 2.69
C TYR A 138 2.77 12.36 2.36
N LEU A 139 1.96 11.75 3.22
CA LEU A 139 0.50 11.69 3.09
C LEU A 139 -0.15 13.09 2.99
N LYS A 140 0.44 14.11 3.61
CA LYS A 140 -0.07 15.50 3.53
C LYS A 140 0.06 16.12 2.14
N THR A 141 0.83 15.52 1.24
CA THR A 141 1.09 16.05 -0.10
C THR A 141 0.08 15.62 -1.15
N TYR A 142 -0.75 14.60 -0.85
CA TYR A 142 -1.78 14.09 -1.75
C TYR A 142 -3.10 13.81 -1.00
N SER A 143 -4.13 13.45 -1.73
CA SER A 143 -5.50 13.24 -1.21
C SER A 143 -5.82 11.76 -1.11
N VAL A 144 -6.53 11.39 -0.03
CA VAL A 144 -7.13 10.07 0.16
C VAL A 144 -8.64 10.30 0.28
N PRO A 145 -9.46 9.98 -0.75
CA PRO A 145 -10.88 10.32 -0.77
C PRO A 145 -11.65 9.85 0.48
N GLU A 146 -11.33 8.68 0.99
CA GLU A 146 -11.99 8.11 2.18
C GLU A 146 -11.67 8.84 3.50
N LYS A 147 -10.71 9.77 3.49
CA LYS A 147 -10.41 10.65 4.64
C LYS A 147 -11.06 12.02 4.51
N GLU A 148 -11.57 12.37 3.33
CA GLU A 148 -12.20 13.65 3.06
C GLU A 148 -13.71 13.64 3.32
N THR A 149 -14.36 12.49 3.11
CA THR A 149 -15.80 12.29 3.31
C THR A 149 -16.07 11.09 4.22
N THR A 150 -17.24 11.08 4.88
CA THR A 150 -17.65 9.92 5.68
C THR A 150 -18.36 8.88 4.80
N LEU A 151 -18.33 7.62 5.25
CA LEU A 151 -19.00 6.53 4.54
C LEU A 151 -20.50 6.80 4.37
N GLU A 152 -21.14 7.35 5.38
CA GLU A 152 -22.58 7.64 5.40
C GLU A 152 -22.94 8.61 4.26
N VAL A 153 -22.20 9.70 4.12
CA VAL A 153 -22.40 10.71 3.04
C VAL A 153 -22.24 10.07 1.66
N GLU A 154 -21.26 9.18 1.49
CA GLU A 154 -21.05 8.49 0.21
C GLU A 154 -22.16 7.46 -0.09
N LEU A 155 -22.66 6.74 0.92
CA LEU A 155 -23.73 5.76 0.74
C LEU A 155 -25.08 6.41 0.42
N GLN A 156 -25.34 7.63 0.91
CA GLN A 156 -26.56 8.40 0.60
C GLN A 156 -26.74 8.67 -0.90
N LYS A 157 -25.64 8.65 -1.67
CA LYS A 157 -25.71 8.83 -3.14
C LYS A 157 -26.35 7.64 -3.85
N PHE A 158 -26.39 6.46 -3.24
CA PHE A 158 -26.79 5.21 -3.86
C PHE A 158 -27.99 4.54 -3.18
N LEU A 159 -28.20 4.78 -1.89
CA LEU A 159 -29.18 4.04 -1.08
C LEU A 159 -30.28 4.95 -0.52
N PRO A 160 -31.53 4.45 -0.47
CA PRO A 160 -32.58 5.13 0.24
C PRO A 160 -32.37 5.07 1.76
N GLU A 161 -33.00 5.98 2.49
CA GLU A 161 -32.85 6.11 3.94
C GLU A 161 -33.16 4.82 4.73
N SER A 162 -34.15 4.06 4.29
CA SER A 162 -34.52 2.77 4.91
C SER A 162 -33.37 1.73 4.85
N GLU A 163 -32.61 1.69 3.76
CA GLU A 163 -31.46 0.80 3.63
C GLU A 163 -30.26 1.32 4.47
N LEU A 164 -30.06 2.63 4.53
CA LEU A 164 -29.04 3.25 5.37
C LEU A 164 -29.26 2.96 6.84
N GLN A 165 -30.50 3.06 7.34
CA GLN A 165 -30.85 2.71 8.72
C GLN A 165 -30.59 1.23 9.03
N ARG A 166 -30.88 0.33 8.06
CA ARG A 166 -30.56 -1.09 8.22
C ARG A 166 -29.07 -1.33 8.30
N LEU A 167 -28.25 -0.59 7.55
CA LEU A 167 -26.78 -0.68 7.59
C LEU A 167 -26.17 -0.09 8.87
N ALA A 168 -26.79 0.93 9.46
CA ALA A 168 -26.26 1.62 10.64
C ALA A 168 -26.04 0.68 11.83
N SER A 169 -26.89 -0.33 11.99
CA SER A 169 -26.82 -1.33 13.06
C SER A 169 -25.81 -2.47 12.81
N THR A 170 -25.21 -2.54 11.60
CA THR A 170 -24.37 -3.68 11.22
C THR A 170 -22.89 -3.38 11.30
N ARG A 171 -22.10 -4.37 11.70
CA ARG A 171 -20.63 -4.24 11.83
C ARG A 171 -19.92 -4.30 10.46
N ASN A 172 -20.31 -5.23 9.60
CA ASN A 172 -19.75 -5.37 8.25
C ASN A 172 -20.78 -4.92 7.22
N LYS A 173 -20.73 -3.62 6.88
CA LYS A 173 -21.67 -3.00 5.95
C LYS A 173 -21.58 -3.59 4.53
N ALA A 174 -20.38 -3.96 4.09
CA ALA A 174 -20.19 -4.58 2.77
C ALA A 174 -20.89 -5.96 2.68
N SER A 175 -20.68 -6.83 3.66
CA SER A 175 -21.36 -8.14 3.68
C SER A 175 -22.89 -8.00 3.82
N THR A 176 -23.36 -7.00 4.59
CA THR A 176 -24.80 -6.73 4.73
C THR A 176 -25.41 -6.29 3.40
N LEU A 177 -24.71 -5.45 2.61
CA LEU A 177 -25.16 -5.06 1.28
C LEU A 177 -25.27 -6.25 0.33
N MET A 178 -24.35 -7.21 0.40
CA MET A 178 -24.44 -8.46 -0.38
C MET A 178 -25.65 -9.31 0.04
N SER A 179 -25.98 -9.39 1.34
CA SER A 179 -27.17 -10.05 1.84
C SER A 179 -28.44 -9.37 1.29
N MET A 180 -28.51 -8.05 1.37
CA MET A 180 -29.65 -7.28 0.82
C MET A 180 -29.78 -7.45 -0.71
N GLN A 181 -28.67 -7.59 -1.40
CA GLN A 181 -28.66 -7.85 -2.85
C GLN A 181 -29.25 -9.24 -3.16
N SER A 182 -28.84 -10.27 -2.40
CA SER A 182 -29.40 -11.63 -2.51
C SER A 182 -30.90 -11.68 -2.20
N GLU A 183 -31.35 -10.94 -1.17
CA GLU A 183 -32.77 -10.79 -0.85
C GLU A 183 -33.54 -10.17 -2.01
N ALA A 184 -33.03 -9.10 -2.62
CA ALA A 184 -33.68 -8.45 -3.78
C ALA A 184 -33.79 -9.38 -4.98
N ILE A 185 -32.75 -10.15 -5.30
CA ILE A 185 -32.79 -11.13 -6.40
C ILE A 185 -33.86 -12.20 -6.13
N ARG A 186 -33.96 -12.70 -4.89
CA ARG A 186 -35.00 -13.65 -4.50
C ARG A 186 -36.40 -13.06 -4.66
N GLU A 187 -36.61 -11.79 -4.28
CA GLU A 187 -37.89 -11.09 -4.44
C GLU A 187 -38.25 -10.92 -5.92
N LEU A 188 -37.29 -10.55 -6.78
CA LEU A 188 -37.52 -10.45 -8.24
C LEU A 188 -37.91 -11.79 -8.83
N TYR A 189 -37.29 -12.89 -8.39
CA TYR A 189 -37.70 -14.23 -8.82
C TYR A 189 -39.11 -14.59 -8.33
N ALA A 190 -39.46 -14.28 -7.08
CA ALA A 190 -40.80 -14.52 -6.53
C ALA A 190 -41.89 -13.72 -7.27
N ARG A 191 -41.55 -12.51 -7.76
CA ARG A 191 -42.44 -11.67 -8.59
C ARG A 191 -42.48 -12.06 -10.07
N GLN A 192 -41.77 -13.14 -10.44
CA GLN A 192 -41.65 -13.62 -11.84
C GLN A 192 -40.95 -12.61 -12.79
N GLU A 193 -40.17 -11.67 -12.23
CA GLU A 193 -39.31 -10.76 -13.02
C GLU A 193 -38.04 -11.43 -13.49
N LEU A 194 -37.66 -12.56 -12.93
CA LEU A 194 -36.51 -13.38 -13.29
C LEU A 194 -36.92 -14.83 -13.56
N VAL A 195 -36.35 -15.44 -14.59
CA VAL A 195 -36.41 -16.89 -14.79
C VAL A 195 -35.36 -17.60 -13.90
N VAL A 196 -35.56 -18.90 -13.65
CA VAL A 196 -34.69 -19.68 -12.75
C VAL A 196 -33.21 -19.63 -13.14
N LEU A 197 -32.89 -19.62 -14.43
CA LEU A 197 -31.52 -19.54 -14.93
C LEU A 197 -30.87 -18.17 -14.60
N HIS A 198 -31.63 -17.08 -14.81
CA HIS A 198 -31.18 -15.72 -14.47
C HIS A 198 -30.96 -15.58 -12.96
N HIS A 199 -31.92 -16.06 -12.15
CA HIS A 199 -31.77 -16.09 -10.69
C HIS A 199 -30.49 -16.83 -10.27
N THR A 200 -30.25 -18.02 -10.83
CA THR A 200 -29.07 -18.82 -10.51
C THR A 200 -27.77 -18.11 -10.88
N GLU A 201 -27.70 -17.49 -12.06
CA GLU A 201 -26.52 -16.78 -12.55
C GLU A 201 -26.23 -15.55 -11.71
N MET A 202 -27.25 -14.77 -11.35
CA MET A 202 -27.08 -13.61 -10.47
C MET A 202 -26.59 -14.02 -9.07
N GLN A 203 -27.09 -15.11 -8.49
CA GLN A 203 -26.62 -15.63 -7.20
C GLN A 203 -25.17 -16.15 -7.26
N LYS A 204 -24.76 -16.77 -8.38
CA LYS A 204 -23.36 -17.16 -8.60
C LYS A 204 -22.44 -15.95 -8.67
N THR A 205 -22.87 -14.90 -9.38
CA THR A 205 -22.10 -13.65 -9.46
C THR A 205 -21.94 -12.97 -8.08
N LEU A 206 -22.98 -13.02 -7.22
CA LEU A 206 -22.85 -12.56 -5.83
C LEU A 206 -21.86 -13.39 -5.03
N LYS A 207 -21.81 -14.71 -5.25
CA LYS A 207 -20.81 -15.58 -4.63
C LYS A 207 -19.39 -15.16 -5.04
N ASP A 208 -19.19 -14.85 -6.34
CA ASP A 208 -17.89 -14.39 -6.83
C ASP A 208 -17.47 -13.07 -6.17
N PHE A 209 -18.38 -12.12 -5.97
CA PHE A 209 -18.11 -10.90 -5.21
C PHE A 209 -17.72 -11.18 -3.75
N LEU A 210 -18.41 -12.10 -3.07
CA LEU A 210 -18.08 -12.50 -1.70
C LEU A 210 -16.71 -13.18 -1.62
N ASP A 211 -16.35 -14.00 -2.60
CA ASP A 211 -15.03 -14.63 -2.69
C ASP A 211 -13.94 -13.57 -2.90
N GLN A 212 -14.18 -12.56 -3.74
CA GLN A 212 -13.27 -11.44 -3.97
C GLN A 212 -13.17 -10.53 -2.73
N GLN A 213 -14.29 -10.23 -2.07
CA GLN A 213 -14.30 -9.50 -0.79
C GLN A 213 -13.46 -10.21 0.26
N SER A 214 -13.64 -11.52 0.44
CA SER A 214 -12.88 -12.33 1.38
C SER A 214 -11.37 -12.28 1.11
N LYS A 215 -10.96 -12.26 -0.16
CA LYS A 215 -9.54 -12.14 -0.55
C LYS A 215 -8.95 -10.79 -0.16
N VAL A 216 -9.62 -9.66 -0.42
CA VAL A 216 -9.12 -8.34 -0.03
C VAL A 216 -9.16 -8.14 1.48
N GLU A 217 -10.18 -8.66 2.17
CA GLU A 217 -10.26 -8.66 3.63
C GLU A 217 -9.11 -9.48 4.24
N ARG A 218 -8.75 -10.62 3.67
CA ARG A 218 -7.58 -11.41 4.06
C ARG A 218 -6.30 -10.59 3.92
N ILE A 219 -6.08 -9.95 2.77
CA ILE A 219 -4.91 -9.11 2.55
C ILE A 219 -4.85 -7.98 3.59
N LYS A 220 -5.97 -7.34 3.93
CA LYS A 220 -6.01 -6.26 4.92
C LYS A 220 -5.80 -6.74 6.35
N ASN A 221 -6.37 -7.91 6.72
CA ASN A 221 -6.43 -8.35 8.12
C ASN A 221 -5.27 -9.27 8.53
N PHE A 222 -4.54 -9.86 7.58
CA PHE A 222 -3.37 -10.71 7.85
C PHE A 222 -2.10 -9.99 7.41
N PRO A 223 -1.37 -9.36 8.33
CA PRO A 223 -0.16 -8.64 8.01
C PRO A 223 0.98 -9.58 7.59
N TYR A 224 2.02 -9.00 7.01
CA TYR A 224 3.29 -9.69 6.82
C TYR A 224 3.82 -10.23 8.15
N PRO A 225 4.32 -11.49 8.23
CA PRO A 225 4.75 -12.08 9.51
C PRO A 225 5.77 -11.21 10.23
N ARG A 226 5.44 -10.77 11.44
CA ARG A 226 6.22 -9.78 12.20
C ARG A 226 7.63 -10.23 12.55
N GLN A 227 7.84 -11.54 12.70
CA GLN A 227 9.19 -12.10 12.95
C GLN A 227 10.12 -11.79 11.77
N TYR A 228 9.68 -11.99 10.52
CA TYR A 228 10.49 -11.66 9.34
C TYR A 228 10.75 -10.15 9.23
N ALA A 229 9.75 -9.31 9.51
CA ALA A 229 9.93 -7.86 9.52
C ALA A 229 10.97 -7.43 10.57
N THR A 230 10.89 -7.98 11.79
CA THR A 230 11.81 -7.68 12.89
C THR A 230 13.25 -8.12 12.57
N ILE A 231 13.42 -9.35 12.08
CA ILE A 231 14.73 -9.88 11.69
C ILE A 231 15.34 -9.01 10.60
N ASN A 232 14.58 -8.66 9.57
CA ASN A 232 15.06 -7.81 8.49
C ASN A 232 15.57 -6.46 9.02
N THR A 233 14.78 -5.76 9.81
CA THR A 233 15.15 -4.48 10.41
C THR A 233 16.39 -4.63 11.29
N PHE A 234 16.49 -5.70 12.09
CA PHE A 234 17.64 -5.98 12.92
C PHE A 234 18.93 -6.14 12.10
N PHE A 235 18.89 -6.96 11.02
CA PHE A 235 20.06 -7.16 10.17
C PHE A 235 20.48 -5.89 9.43
N VAL A 236 19.51 -5.12 8.90
CA VAL A 236 19.80 -3.86 8.21
C VAL A 236 20.50 -2.86 9.16
N TRP A 237 19.99 -2.69 10.37
CA TRP A 237 20.59 -1.75 11.33
C TRP A 237 21.89 -2.27 11.92
N SER A 238 22.04 -3.58 12.13
CA SER A 238 23.32 -4.18 12.56
C SER A 238 24.39 -3.99 11.49
N PHE A 239 24.05 -4.20 10.20
CA PHE A 239 24.98 -3.93 9.11
C PHE A 239 25.35 -2.44 9.05
N ALA A 240 24.36 -1.54 9.11
CA ALA A 240 24.60 -0.11 9.08
C ALA A 240 25.50 0.38 10.26
N ALA A 241 25.33 -0.24 11.43
CA ALA A 241 26.14 0.07 12.60
C ALA A 241 27.58 -0.43 12.49
N LEU A 242 27.79 -1.65 11.97
CA LEU A 242 29.11 -2.27 11.88
C LEU A 242 29.92 -1.81 10.68
N LEU A 243 29.29 -1.40 9.60
CA LEU A 243 29.95 -1.02 8.36
C LEU A 243 31.04 0.03 8.52
N PRO A 244 30.82 1.17 9.21
CA PRO A 244 31.87 2.19 9.35
C PRO A 244 33.08 1.69 10.15
N PHE A 245 32.90 0.76 11.13
CA PHE A 245 34.01 0.13 11.84
C PHE A 245 34.86 -0.77 10.94
N CYS A 246 34.25 -1.41 9.95
CA CYS A 246 34.97 -2.22 8.98
C CYS A 246 35.67 -1.37 7.92
N MET A 247 35.10 -0.19 7.57
CA MET A 247 35.62 0.67 6.52
C MET A 247 36.77 1.56 6.98
N VAL A 248 36.80 1.95 8.24
CA VAL A 248 37.76 2.94 8.79
C VAL A 248 39.21 2.58 8.49
N ARG A 249 39.61 1.32 8.67
CA ARG A 249 40.98 0.85 8.43
C ARG A 249 41.30 0.77 6.94
N GLU A 250 40.35 0.43 6.10
CA GLU A 250 40.54 0.36 4.64
C GLU A 250 40.79 1.75 4.06
N PHE A 251 40.05 2.77 4.53
CA PHE A 251 40.31 4.15 4.12
C PHE A 251 41.59 4.72 4.74
N ASP A 252 42.00 4.31 5.93
CA ASP A 252 43.25 4.73 6.53
C ASP A 252 44.47 4.26 5.72
N ARG A 253 44.46 3.04 5.19
CA ARG A 253 45.48 2.50 4.29
C ARG A 253 45.68 3.31 3.01
N LEU A 254 44.68 4.04 2.56
CA LEU A 254 44.77 4.89 1.37
C LEU A 254 45.72 6.09 1.62
N ASN A 255 46.01 6.44 2.84
CA ASN A 255 46.99 7.50 3.18
C ASN A 255 48.39 7.18 2.63
N ASP A 256 48.74 5.90 2.50
CA ASP A 256 50.05 5.46 1.96
C ASP A 256 50.19 5.68 0.45
N ALA A 257 49.04 5.81 -0.27
CA ALA A 257 48.98 5.95 -1.71
C ALA A 257 48.71 7.40 -2.18
N VAL A 258 48.48 8.33 -1.24
CA VAL A 258 48.05 9.71 -1.55
C VAL A 258 49.13 10.72 -1.09
N SER A 259 49.28 11.82 -1.85
CA SER A 259 50.16 12.91 -1.54
C SER A 259 49.42 14.24 -1.34
N GLY A 260 50.05 15.21 -0.65
CA GLY A 260 49.49 16.55 -0.43
C GLY A 260 48.52 16.64 0.72
N VAL A 261 47.50 17.50 0.62
CA VAL A 261 46.57 17.87 1.71
C VAL A 261 45.70 16.69 2.19
N PHE A 262 45.59 15.64 1.41
CA PHE A 262 44.80 14.47 1.75
C PHE A 262 45.54 13.47 2.64
N VAL A 263 46.83 13.54 2.74
CA VAL A 263 47.67 12.67 3.61
C VAL A 263 47.17 12.75 5.04
N GLY A 264 46.87 11.60 5.63
CA GLY A 264 46.37 11.51 7.01
C GLY A 264 44.87 11.81 7.15
N ASN A 265 44.17 12.25 6.10
CA ASN A 265 42.75 12.61 6.16
C ASN A 265 41.80 11.63 5.41
N MET A 266 42.36 10.62 4.76
CA MET A 266 41.54 9.66 3.97
C MET A 266 40.53 8.89 4.81
N VAL A 267 40.78 8.72 6.09
CA VAL A 267 39.85 8.09 7.05
C VAL A 267 38.46 8.76 7.05
N TRP A 268 38.42 10.10 6.86
CA TRP A 268 37.13 10.83 6.81
C TRP A 268 36.23 10.44 5.64
N LEU A 269 36.77 9.84 4.58
CA LEU A 269 35.99 9.31 3.48
C LEU A 269 35.12 8.11 3.92
N THR A 270 35.47 7.46 5.02
CA THR A 270 34.58 6.44 5.61
C THR A 270 33.18 6.98 5.84
N VAL A 271 33.02 8.25 6.26
CA VAL A 271 31.70 8.84 6.58
C VAL A 271 30.77 8.84 5.36
N PRO A 272 31.10 9.52 4.24
CA PRO A 272 30.21 9.58 3.10
C PRO A 272 29.95 8.20 2.47
N PHE A 273 30.97 7.33 2.41
CA PHE A 273 30.80 5.99 1.82
C PHE A 273 29.97 5.06 2.73
N ALA A 274 30.21 5.05 4.04
CA ALA A 274 29.42 4.27 4.97
C ALA A 274 27.96 4.74 4.99
N VAL A 275 27.72 6.07 4.98
CA VAL A 275 26.37 6.62 4.91
C VAL A 275 25.67 6.22 3.60
N LEU A 276 26.37 6.33 2.46
CA LEU A 276 25.80 5.98 1.15
C LEU A 276 25.37 4.51 1.12
N VAL A 277 26.26 3.58 1.47
CA VAL A 277 25.98 2.15 1.43
C VAL A 277 24.90 1.78 2.44
N SER A 278 25.00 2.25 3.69
CA SER A 278 23.97 1.99 4.71
C SER A 278 22.61 2.57 4.31
N TRP A 279 22.60 3.78 3.72
CA TRP A 279 21.36 4.41 3.23
C TRP A 279 20.69 3.60 2.14
N MET A 280 21.43 2.95 1.24
CA MET A 280 20.85 2.06 0.23
C MET A 280 20.06 0.91 0.89
N TYR A 281 20.64 0.21 1.86
CA TYR A 281 19.98 -0.89 2.55
C TYR A 281 18.78 -0.42 3.37
N VAL A 282 18.94 0.65 4.14
CA VAL A 282 17.88 1.23 4.97
C VAL A 282 16.74 1.78 4.12
N SER A 283 17.04 2.33 2.95
CA SER A 283 16.03 2.80 2.01
C SER A 283 15.24 1.65 1.37
N LEU A 284 15.92 0.56 0.99
CA LEU A 284 15.25 -0.64 0.48
C LEU A 284 14.34 -1.28 1.53
N ASP A 285 14.77 -1.33 2.79
CA ASP A 285 13.92 -1.78 3.89
C ASP A 285 12.68 -0.88 4.08
N GLN A 286 12.86 0.44 3.99
CA GLN A 286 11.76 1.41 4.09
C GLN A 286 10.76 1.31 2.91
N VAL A 287 11.25 1.04 1.69
CA VAL A 287 10.38 0.79 0.52
C VAL A 287 9.54 -0.47 0.75
N GLY A 288 10.17 -1.56 1.20
CA GLY A 288 9.46 -2.79 1.54
C GLY A 288 8.41 -2.57 2.63
N GLU A 289 8.74 -1.83 3.69
CA GLU A 289 7.81 -1.47 4.75
C GLU A 289 6.62 -0.67 4.22
N SER A 290 6.86 0.37 3.41
CA SER A 290 5.80 1.23 2.87
C SER A 290 4.87 0.55 1.86
N SER A 291 5.28 -0.58 1.30
CA SER A 291 4.51 -1.38 0.32
C SER A 291 3.86 -2.62 0.94
N GLU A 292 4.04 -2.85 2.25
CA GLU A 292 3.57 -4.06 2.95
C GLU A 292 2.04 -4.17 2.98
N ASN A 293 1.34 -3.05 3.10
CA ASN A 293 -0.11 -2.98 3.25
C ASN A 293 -0.75 -2.17 2.11
N PRO A 294 -1.27 -2.82 1.07
CA PRO A 294 -1.64 -2.16 -0.19
C PRO A 294 -2.96 -1.38 -0.16
N PHE A 295 -3.61 -1.23 1.02
CA PHE A 295 -4.92 -0.59 1.18
C PHE A 295 -4.98 0.54 2.22
N GLU A 296 -3.86 1.00 2.77
CA GLU A 296 -3.85 2.01 3.84
C GLU A 296 -3.99 3.46 3.36
N GLY A 297 -3.91 3.69 2.06
CA GLY A 297 -3.87 5.01 1.45
C GLY A 297 -2.44 5.54 1.28
N GLY A 298 -1.45 4.64 1.24
CA GLY A 298 -0.07 4.96 0.89
C GLY A 298 0.08 5.32 -0.59
N ALA A 299 1.13 6.09 -0.93
CA ALA A 299 1.36 6.54 -2.30
C ALA A 299 1.63 5.40 -3.30
N ASN A 300 2.01 4.21 -2.81
CA ASN A 300 2.26 3.02 -3.64
C ASN A 300 1.11 2.01 -3.62
N ASP A 301 0.02 2.31 -2.89
CA ASP A 301 -1.13 1.43 -2.75
C ASP A 301 -1.92 1.29 -4.05
N VAL A 302 -2.74 0.25 -4.10
CA VAL A 302 -3.72 0.04 -5.17
C VAL A 302 -4.70 1.22 -5.18
N PRO A 303 -4.97 1.83 -6.36
CA PRO A 303 -5.84 3.00 -6.49
C PRO A 303 -7.33 2.61 -6.46
N ILE A 304 -7.77 2.06 -5.32
CA ILE A 304 -9.11 1.46 -5.19
C ILE A 304 -10.24 2.48 -5.39
N ALA A 305 -10.03 3.73 -4.99
CA ALA A 305 -11.03 4.79 -5.20
C ALA A 305 -11.19 5.11 -6.69
N GLN A 306 -10.08 5.15 -7.44
CA GLN A 306 -10.12 5.37 -8.88
C GLN A 306 -10.78 4.20 -9.62
N ILE A 307 -10.47 2.96 -9.23
CA ILE A 307 -11.09 1.77 -9.81
C ILE A 307 -12.61 1.79 -9.56
N CYS A 308 -13.03 2.08 -8.33
CA CYS A 308 -14.45 2.22 -8.00
C CYS A 308 -15.12 3.34 -8.82
N ARG A 309 -14.43 4.46 -9.04
CA ARG A 309 -14.94 5.57 -9.85
C ARG A 309 -15.12 5.19 -11.33
N TRP A 310 -14.20 4.42 -11.90
CA TRP A 310 -14.37 3.90 -13.27
C TRP A 310 -15.58 2.99 -13.37
N VAL A 311 -15.70 2.04 -12.44
CA VAL A 311 -16.85 1.11 -12.41
C VAL A 311 -18.16 1.88 -12.20
N GLU A 312 -18.19 2.90 -11.33
CA GLU A 312 -19.37 3.75 -11.11
C GLU A 312 -19.83 4.42 -12.39
N ILE A 313 -18.91 5.04 -13.14
CA ILE A 313 -19.24 5.71 -14.41
C ILE A 313 -19.81 4.71 -15.40
N GLU A 314 -19.11 3.59 -15.65
CA GLU A 314 -19.52 2.56 -16.61
C GLU A 314 -20.89 1.94 -16.28
N LEU A 315 -21.17 1.68 -15.00
CA LEU A 315 -22.45 1.12 -14.57
C LEU A 315 -23.59 2.13 -14.66
N ARG A 316 -23.33 3.41 -14.37
CA ARG A 316 -24.33 4.47 -14.51
C ARG A 316 -24.60 4.81 -15.99
N GLU A 317 -23.59 4.71 -16.86
CA GLU A 317 -23.76 4.76 -18.32
C GLU A 317 -24.64 3.61 -18.83
N THR A 318 -24.45 2.40 -18.31
CA THR A 318 -25.31 1.24 -18.62
C THR A 318 -26.79 1.50 -18.26
N LEU A 319 -27.05 2.29 -17.21
CA LEU A 319 -28.38 2.77 -16.84
C LEU A 319 -28.85 3.97 -17.65
N GLN A 320 -28.03 4.49 -18.56
CA GLN A 320 -28.27 5.73 -19.33
C GLN A 320 -28.48 6.97 -18.42
N GLU A 321 -27.80 7.02 -17.27
CA GLU A 321 -27.77 8.22 -16.46
C GLU A 321 -26.86 9.27 -17.10
N THR A 322 -27.26 10.54 -17.04
CA THR A 322 -26.54 11.65 -17.69
C THR A 322 -25.66 12.44 -16.72
N ASP A 323 -26.01 12.43 -15.42
CA ASP A 323 -25.22 13.07 -14.39
C ASP A 323 -24.15 12.11 -13.86
N LEU A 324 -23.04 12.02 -14.61
CA LEU A 324 -21.94 11.13 -14.28
C LEU A 324 -20.85 11.86 -13.46
N PRO A 325 -20.28 11.20 -12.45
CA PRO A 325 -19.20 11.79 -11.67
C PRO A 325 -17.93 11.89 -12.51
N ARG A 326 -17.12 12.94 -12.25
CA ARG A 326 -15.81 13.10 -12.91
C ARG A 326 -14.82 12.05 -12.39
N LEU A 327 -13.88 11.67 -13.25
CA LEU A 327 -12.71 10.87 -12.86
C LEU A 327 -11.92 11.60 -11.77
N LEU A 328 -11.28 10.83 -10.88
CA LEU A 328 -10.40 11.42 -9.89
C LEU A 328 -9.13 11.95 -10.58
N SER A 329 -8.73 13.16 -10.25
CA SER A 329 -7.49 13.74 -10.74
C SER A 329 -6.34 13.45 -9.77
N PRO A 330 -5.12 13.13 -10.26
CA PRO A 330 -3.98 12.91 -9.40
C PRO A 330 -3.58 14.22 -8.70
N ARG A 331 -3.37 14.15 -7.38
CA ARG A 331 -2.80 15.25 -6.60
C ARG A 331 -1.35 14.89 -6.27
N ASN A 332 -0.40 15.78 -6.59
CA ASN A 332 1.03 15.51 -6.52
C ASN A 332 1.44 14.19 -7.21
N GLN A 333 0.86 13.94 -8.39
CA GLN A 333 1.06 12.71 -9.17
C GLN A 333 0.68 11.40 -8.42
N VAL A 334 -0.11 11.48 -7.37
CA VAL A 334 -0.66 10.32 -6.64
C VAL A 334 -2.16 10.26 -6.87
N ILE A 335 -2.66 9.06 -7.22
CA ILE A 335 -4.07 8.72 -7.34
C ILE A 335 -4.34 7.45 -6.54
N LEU A 336 -5.46 7.41 -5.82
CA LEU A 336 -5.80 6.31 -4.91
C LEU A 336 -7.18 5.73 -5.17
#